data_6cbf6ba5de39ee738e53562c9b12b390
#
_entry.id   6cbf6ba5de39ee738e53562c9b12b390
#
_cell.length_a   1.000
_cell.length_b   1.000
_cell.length_c   1.000
_cell.angle_alpha   90.00
_cell.angle_beta   90.00
_cell.angle_gamma   90.00
#
_symmetry.space_group_name_H-M   'P 1'
#
loop_
_entity.id
_entity.type
_entity.pdbx_description
1 polymer ?
#
loop_
_entity_poly.entity_id
_entity_poly.type
_entity_poly.pdbx_seq_one_letter_code
_entity_poly.pdbx_strand_id
1 'polypeptide(L)'
;LIILSSLVHFYFTIMMLLINLIFKIVVYFKNKNLKLFIIETFVIIFFLFLSMYIVGYFSIPLSDSLGFGYGFYKANLLTFFDHSSGGHFNSWSFFLPDISNTRGEQEGFGYIGLGLIIAISILIYYVFTDFSKLVKNNIQYVLIFIIFLLIAFTTTISIGEIKILDLKLPIFLYAPLSIVRASGRFIWPAYYLLIIFSLFSFYKLKFKTRYLLILILIQFLDLSPGINSFFGSKLEKINTKLNDPIWNNLDASFNSIKTTKISNSSNIFIKVSDLMINKNFLQTNIARLGRFNRAEASILRAKLYKNLIDKNINPKTIYIIDNLDHLRHIKFLYHNSKHGIFFRDELSFLLPNSKKDIEKIDTNKLNNIEFLKIELNKNYKLEPNLKKGMLGLGWSHANYGRTLNNEGVWSEGYASSLLFSKKKDTKINTIKLNIKRVINFHNKPLILDIFINNNFLKTVSLKETSNFKLSLKTDNLYFRDTINVINFKVRNPVTPISILESVDGRLLGFLLKNIEFQ
;
A
#
# COMPACT_ATOMS: atom_id res chain seq x y z
N LEU A 1 13.87 13.74 -24.96
CA LEU A 1 12.87 12.74 -24.54
C LEU A 1 13.13 12.27 -23.11
N ILE A 2 14.36 11.88 -22.71
CA ILE A 2 14.68 11.41 -21.34
C ILE A 2 14.32 12.47 -20.30
N ILE A 3 14.68 13.74 -20.52
CA ILE A 3 14.36 14.84 -19.63
C ILE A 3 12.83 15.03 -19.54
N LEU A 4 12.13 15.03 -20.68
CA LEU A 4 10.66 15.13 -20.70
C LEU A 4 10.00 13.96 -19.98
N SER A 5 10.53 12.75 -20.09
CA SER A 5 9.98 11.58 -19.38
C SER A 5 10.05 11.72 -17.85
N SER A 6 11.05 12.46 -17.32
CA SER A 6 11.15 12.74 -15.88
C SER A 6 10.01 13.62 -15.35
N LEU A 7 9.43 14.44 -16.22
CA LEU A 7 8.27 15.29 -15.89
C LEU A 7 6.95 14.49 -15.90
N VAL A 8 6.92 13.35 -16.59
CA VAL A 8 5.71 12.52 -16.74
C VAL A 8 5.68 11.40 -15.69
N HIS A 9 6.72 10.56 -15.70
CA HIS A 9 6.73 9.39 -14.81
C HIS A 9 8.13 8.79 -14.64
N PHE A 10 8.53 8.55 -13.40
CA PHE A 10 9.87 8.05 -13.05
C PHE A 10 10.25 6.73 -13.74
N TYR A 11 9.31 5.79 -13.92
CA TYR A 11 9.59 4.53 -14.63
C TYR A 11 9.99 4.76 -16.08
N PHE A 12 9.30 5.66 -16.79
CA PHE A 12 9.66 5.99 -18.18
C PHE A 12 11.05 6.60 -18.25
N THR A 13 11.40 7.43 -17.27
CA THR A 13 12.75 8.02 -17.19
C THR A 13 13.83 6.96 -17.11
N ILE A 14 13.66 5.98 -16.21
CA ILE A 14 14.63 4.89 -16.07
C ILE A 14 14.68 4.03 -17.34
N MET A 15 13.53 3.68 -17.91
CA MET A 15 13.47 2.92 -19.16
C MET A 15 14.19 3.62 -20.29
N MET A 16 13.92 4.90 -20.53
CA MET A 16 14.55 5.70 -21.59
C MET A 16 16.04 5.89 -21.35
N LEU A 17 16.46 6.09 -20.09
CA LEU A 17 17.87 6.20 -19.72
C LEU A 17 18.63 4.89 -20.01
N LEU A 18 18.07 3.75 -19.61
CA LEU A 18 18.68 2.43 -19.85
C LEU A 18 18.78 2.13 -21.34
N ILE A 19 17.73 2.37 -22.12
CA ILE A 19 17.75 2.21 -23.57
C ILE A 19 18.87 3.07 -24.18
N ASN A 20 18.95 4.34 -23.81
CA ASN A 20 19.98 5.24 -24.29
C ASN A 20 21.40 4.76 -23.94
N LEU A 21 21.61 4.33 -22.69
CA LEU A 21 22.91 3.81 -22.23
C LEU A 21 23.33 2.57 -23.02
N ILE A 22 22.41 1.63 -23.27
CA ILE A 22 22.70 0.42 -24.06
C ILE A 22 23.12 0.80 -25.49
N PHE A 23 22.39 1.71 -26.14
CA PHE A 23 22.78 2.20 -27.47
C PHE A 23 24.16 2.86 -27.46
N LYS A 24 24.43 3.73 -26.50
CA LYS A 24 25.74 4.40 -26.36
C LYS A 24 26.89 3.44 -26.12
N ILE A 25 26.68 2.42 -25.28
CA ILE A 25 27.66 1.37 -25.03
C ILE A 25 28.01 0.63 -26.34
N VAL A 26 26.99 0.24 -27.11
CA VAL A 26 27.21 -0.45 -28.39
C VAL A 26 27.94 0.46 -29.39
N VAL A 27 27.59 1.74 -29.48
CA VAL A 27 28.29 2.72 -30.33
C VAL A 27 29.72 2.93 -29.87
N TYR A 28 29.98 3.00 -28.56
CA TYR A 28 31.32 3.10 -28.00
C TYR A 28 32.18 1.91 -28.40
N PHE A 29 31.68 0.68 -28.29
CA PHE A 29 32.43 -0.51 -28.70
C PHE A 29 32.77 -0.52 -30.20
N LYS A 30 31.95 0.10 -31.05
CA LYS A 30 32.21 0.27 -32.49
C LYS A 30 33.24 1.36 -32.76
N ASN A 31 33.09 2.53 -32.17
CA ASN A 31 33.84 3.74 -32.52
C ASN A 31 35.04 4.01 -31.60
N LYS A 32 35.12 3.34 -30.44
CA LYS A 32 36.20 3.48 -29.43
C LYS A 32 36.43 4.94 -28.93
N ASN A 33 35.44 5.83 -29.08
CA ASN A 33 35.55 7.22 -28.66
C ASN A 33 35.03 7.41 -27.23
N LEU A 34 35.90 7.17 -26.25
CA LEU A 34 35.57 7.27 -24.82
C LEU A 34 35.20 8.70 -24.40
N LYS A 35 35.90 9.71 -24.95
CA LYS A 35 35.67 11.10 -24.63
C LYS A 35 34.21 11.53 -24.99
N LEU A 36 33.78 11.18 -26.19
CA LEU A 36 32.42 11.48 -26.64
C LEU A 36 31.38 10.74 -25.79
N PHE A 37 31.60 9.46 -25.51
CA PHE A 37 30.72 8.66 -24.65
C PHE A 37 30.53 9.29 -23.26
N ILE A 38 31.63 9.72 -22.62
CA ILE A 38 31.58 10.31 -21.27
C ILE A 38 30.86 11.66 -21.31
N ILE A 39 31.22 12.56 -22.26
CA ILE A 39 30.61 13.90 -22.36
C ILE A 39 29.10 13.80 -22.57
N GLU A 40 28.65 13.02 -23.53
CA GLU A 40 27.23 12.89 -23.82
C GLU A 40 26.46 12.23 -22.67
N THR A 41 27.03 11.26 -22.00
CA THR A 41 26.40 10.61 -20.85
C THR A 41 26.28 11.58 -19.69
N PHE A 42 27.36 12.33 -19.40
CA PHE A 42 27.37 13.37 -18.37
C PHE A 42 26.32 14.45 -18.62
N VAL A 43 26.24 14.96 -19.84
CA VAL A 43 25.26 15.98 -20.23
C VAL A 43 23.82 15.51 -19.98
N ILE A 44 23.50 14.27 -20.40
CA ILE A 44 22.16 13.72 -20.19
C ILE A 44 21.87 13.56 -18.69
N ILE A 45 22.79 12.99 -17.91
CA ILE A 45 22.63 12.80 -16.47
C ILE A 45 22.49 14.15 -15.77
N PHE A 46 23.32 15.14 -16.10
CA PHE A 46 23.25 16.49 -15.52
C PHE A 46 21.87 17.14 -15.72
N PHE A 47 21.38 17.20 -16.95
CA PHE A 47 20.08 17.80 -17.23
C PHE A 47 18.92 16.99 -16.65
N LEU A 48 19.05 15.65 -16.57
CA LEU A 48 18.08 14.80 -15.91
C LEU A 48 17.99 15.12 -14.41
N PHE A 49 19.13 15.18 -13.72
CA PHE A 49 19.15 15.53 -12.29
C PHE A 49 18.64 16.96 -12.05
N LEU A 50 18.99 17.92 -12.92
CA LEU A 50 18.48 19.28 -12.84
C LEU A 50 16.95 19.31 -12.97
N SER A 51 16.37 18.61 -13.95
CA SER A 51 14.92 18.55 -14.13
C SER A 51 14.23 17.86 -12.95
N MET A 52 14.79 16.77 -12.42
CA MET A 52 14.28 16.07 -11.25
C MET A 52 14.34 16.95 -9.98
N TYR A 53 15.39 17.76 -9.84
CA TYR A 53 15.52 18.72 -8.74
C TYR A 53 14.43 19.80 -8.81
N ILE A 54 14.23 20.41 -9.99
CA ILE A 54 13.22 21.45 -10.20
C ILE A 54 11.80 20.94 -9.88
N VAL A 55 11.49 19.70 -10.23
CA VAL A 55 10.15 19.09 -9.99
C VAL A 55 9.99 18.56 -8.56
N GLY A 56 11.04 18.62 -7.72
CA GLY A 56 10.98 18.24 -6.32
C GLY A 56 11.13 16.74 -6.03
N TYR A 57 11.73 15.94 -6.91
CA TYR A 57 11.98 14.51 -6.64
C TYR A 57 12.83 14.29 -5.38
N PHE A 58 13.69 15.24 -5.03
CA PHE A 58 14.58 15.17 -3.87
C PHE A 58 14.02 15.84 -2.62
N SER A 59 12.79 16.35 -2.66
CA SER A 59 12.14 16.94 -1.48
C SER A 59 11.75 15.90 -0.42
N ILE A 60 11.60 14.63 -0.81
CA ILE A 60 11.32 13.53 0.09
C ILE A 60 12.64 12.78 0.38
N PRO A 61 13.01 12.60 1.66
CA PRO A 61 14.18 11.80 2.02
C PRO A 61 14.16 10.41 1.40
N LEU A 62 15.32 9.88 1.03
CA LEU A 62 15.43 8.57 0.40
C LEU A 62 14.82 7.46 1.29
N SER A 63 15.02 7.53 2.60
CA SER A 63 14.41 6.62 3.58
C SER A 63 12.89 6.52 3.45
N ASP A 64 12.23 7.64 3.18
CA ASP A 64 10.77 7.73 3.10
C ASP A 64 10.23 7.35 1.72
N SER A 65 11.09 7.37 0.70
CA SER A 65 10.76 6.89 -0.64
C SER A 65 10.82 5.36 -0.75
N LEU A 66 11.45 4.68 0.22
CA LEU A 66 11.56 3.23 0.30
C LEU A 66 10.18 2.60 0.55
N GLY A 67 9.93 1.45 -0.03
CA GLY A 67 8.63 0.82 0.12
C GLY A 67 8.63 -0.67 -0.17
N PHE A 68 7.60 -1.32 0.33
CA PHE A 68 7.28 -2.68 -0.05
C PHE A 68 6.93 -2.76 -1.54
N GLY A 69 7.38 -3.81 -2.22
CA GLY A 69 6.92 -4.11 -3.58
C GLY A 69 8.00 -4.66 -4.52
N TYR A 70 9.28 -4.30 -4.34
CA TYR A 70 10.35 -4.89 -5.12
C TYR A 70 10.43 -6.41 -4.89
N GLY A 71 10.44 -7.21 -5.96
CA GLY A 71 10.35 -8.67 -5.90
C GLY A 71 8.94 -9.22 -5.68
N PHE A 72 7.98 -8.38 -5.25
CA PHE A 72 6.57 -8.74 -5.15
C PHE A 72 5.79 -8.31 -6.40
N TYR A 73 5.92 -7.05 -6.82
CA TYR A 73 5.33 -6.51 -8.04
C TYR A 73 6.25 -6.72 -9.24
N LYS A 74 6.45 -7.98 -9.62
CA LYS A 74 7.34 -8.44 -10.70
C LYS A 74 6.55 -8.99 -11.88
N ALA A 75 7.24 -9.31 -12.97
CA ALA A 75 6.67 -10.11 -14.06
C ALA A 75 6.81 -11.61 -13.77
N ASN A 76 5.90 -12.41 -14.33
CA ASN A 76 6.00 -13.86 -14.39
C ASN A 76 6.67 -14.29 -15.71
N LEU A 77 7.36 -15.44 -15.74
CA LEU A 77 7.93 -15.96 -16.97
C LEU A 77 6.89 -16.21 -18.06
N LEU A 78 5.66 -16.49 -17.65
CA LEU A 78 4.53 -16.71 -18.57
C LEU A 78 3.76 -15.44 -18.94
N THR A 79 4.25 -14.25 -18.55
CA THR A 79 3.51 -12.99 -18.71
C THR A 79 3.04 -12.70 -20.15
N PHE A 80 3.79 -13.15 -21.16
CA PHE A 80 3.40 -12.96 -22.56
C PHE A 80 2.25 -13.87 -23.01
N PHE A 81 1.94 -14.90 -22.24
CA PHE A 81 0.89 -15.89 -22.49
C PHE A 81 -0.27 -15.77 -21.50
N ASP A 82 -0.05 -15.12 -20.35
CA ASP A 82 -1.03 -14.97 -19.28
C ASP A 82 -1.95 -13.78 -19.56
N HIS A 83 -3.16 -14.08 -20.02
CA HIS A 83 -4.14 -13.08 -20.46
C HIS A 83 -5.02 -12.51 -19.35
N SER A 84 -4.95 -13.02 -18.12
CA SER A 84 -5.75 -12.57 -16.97
C SER A 84 -4.90 -12.10 -15.81
N SER A 85 -3.58 -12.27 -15.90
CA SER A 85 -2.65 -12.06 -14.79
C SER A 85 -3.07 -12.83 -13.53
N GLY A 86 -3.27 -14.15 -13.70
CA GLY A 86 -3.70 -15.03 -12.62
C GLY A 86 -5.11 -14.73 -12.10
N GLY A 87 -6.00 -14.30 -12.96
CA GLY A 87 -7.37 -13.94 -12.61
C GLY A 87 -7.50 -12.57 -11.92
N HIS A 88 -6.44 -11.75 -11.90
CA HIS A 88 -6.51 -10.37 -11.35
C HIS A 88 -7.29 -9.44 -12.28
N PHE A 89 -7.15 -9.62 -13.59
CA PHE A 89 -7.92 -8.94 -14.61
C PHE A 89 -8.98 -9.86 -15.20
N ASN A 90 -10.03 -9.30 -15.81
CA ASN A 90 -10.90 -10.06 -16.68
C ASN A 90 -10.09 -10.64 -17.84
N SER A 91 -10.46 -11.83 -18.32
CA SER A 91 -9.77 -12.48 -19.43
C SER A 91 -9.65 -11.57 -20.65
N TRP A 92 -8.44 -11.47 -21.19
CA TRP A 92 -8.14 -10.81 -22.46
C TRP A 92 -8.07 -11.78 -23.64
N SER A 93 -8.11 -13.10 -23.38
CA SER A 93 -8.11 -14.12 -24.44
C SER A 93 -9.43 -14.85 -24.51
N PHE A 94 -9.87 -15.10 -25.76
CA PHE A 94 -10.99 -15.97 -26.04
C PHE A 94 -10.55 -17.44 -26.16
N PHE A 95 -9.31 -17.68 -26.58
CA PHE A 95 -8.85 -19.04 -26.96
C PHE A 95 -7.94 -19.69 -25.90
N LEU A 96 -7.18 -18.91 -25.15
CA LEU A 96 -6.22 -19.47 -24.21
C LEU A 96 -6.86 -19.69 -22.83
N PRO A 97 -6.46 -20.77 -22.12
CA PRO A 97 -6.89 -21.01 -20.76
C PRO A 97 -6.20 -20.03 -19.79
N ASP A 98 -6.85 -19.76 -18.67
CA ASP A 98 -6.26 -18.99 -17.58
C ASP A 98 -5.01 -19.67 -17.02
N ILE A 99 -3.99 -18.86 -16.76
CA ILE A 99 -2.75 -19.29 -16.13
C ILE A 99 -2.75 -18.69 -14.72
N SER A 100 -2.72 -19.55 -13.69
CA SER A 100 -2.58 -19.08 -12.32
C SER A 100 -1.18 -18.52 -12.08
N ASN A 101 -1.10 -17.42 -11.35
CA ASN A 101 0.17 -16.81 -10.94
C ASN A 101 0.13 -16.32 -9.49
N THR A 102 1.27 -15.82 -8.98
CA THR A 102 1.34 -15.30 -7.63
C THR A 102 0.80 -13.87 -7.56
N ARG A 103 0.14 -13.54 -6.42
CA ARG A 103 -0.38 -12.20 -6.18
C ARG A 103 0.74 -11.15 -6.27
N GLY A 104 0.49 -10.05 -6.95
CA GLY A 104 1.44 -8.94 -7.17
C GLY A 104 2.00 -8.91 -8.59
N GLU A 105 1.95 -10.00 -9.34
CA GLU A 105 2.48 -10.11 -10.70
C GLU A 105 1.65 -9.37 -11.76
N GLN A 106 0.47 -8.88 -11.40
CA GLN A 106 -0.37 -8.03 -12.26
C GLN A 106 0.34 -6.74 -12.75
N GLU A 107 1.33 -6.26 -12.02
CA GLU A 107 2.14 -5.10 -12.46
C GLU A 107 3.08 -5.43 -13.63
N GLY A 108 3.33 -6.72 -13.86
CA GLY A 108 4.10 -7.23 -14.99
C GLY A 108 3.22 -7.77 -16.13
N PHE A 109 1.93 -7.39 -16.19
CA PHE A 109 1.04 -7.84 -17.26
C PHE A 109 1.58 -7.45 -18.65
N GLY A 110 1.71 -8.45 -19.52
CA GLY A 110 2.33 -8.30 -20.84
C GLY A 110 1.75 -9.24 -21.89
N TYR A 111 0.48 -9.65 -21.76
CA TYR A 111 -0.15 -10.54 -22.74
C TYR A 111 -0.08 -9.97 -24.16
N ILE A 112 0.50 -10.73 -25.10
CA ILE A 112 0.74 -10.25 -26.47
C ILE A 112 -0.38 -10.62 -27.45
N GLY A 113 -1.29 -11.52 -27.08
CA GLY A 113 -2.37 -12.01 -27.92
C GLY A 113 -1.96 -13.17 -28.84
N LEU A 114 -2.93 -14.03 -29.15
CA LEU A 114 -2.69 -15.27 -29.88
C LEU A 114 -2.14 -15.03 -31.30
N GLY A 115 -2.60 -14.01 -32.00
CA GLY A 115 -2.11 -13.67 -33.33
C GLY A 115 -0.62 -13.35 -33.34
N LEU A 116 -0.13 -12.58 -32.36
CA LEU A 116 1.31 -12.27 -32.20
C LEU A 116 2.09 -13.48 -31.69
N ILE A 117 1.53 -14.32 -30.81
CA ILE A 117 2.18 -15.56 -30.38
C ILE A 117 2.48 -16.44 -31.59
N ILE A 118 1.48 -16.66 -32.47
CA ILE A 118 1.66 -17.43 -33.70
C ILE A 118 2.70 -16.77 -34.62
N ALA A 119 2.61 -15.45 -34.80
CA ALA A 119 3.57 -14.69 -35.59
C ALA A 119 5.02 -14.88 -35.11
N ILE A 120 5.24 -14.74 -33.82
CA ILE A 120 6.57 -14.91 -33.20
C ILE A 120 7.06 -16.35 -33.34
N SER A 121 6.19 -17.33 -33.15
CA SER A 121 6.55 -18.75 -33.33
C SER A 121 7.00 -19.07 -34.77
N ILE A 122 6.29 -18.53 -35.76
CA ILE A 122 6.71 -18.65 -37.17
C ILE A 122 8.07 -17.96 -37.39
N LEU A 123 8.27 -16.77 -36.86
CA LEU A 123 9.50 -16.02 -37.01
C LEU A 123 10.70 -16.71 -36.32
N ILE A 124 10.49 -17.29 -35.16
CA ILE A 124 11.53 -18.09 -34.47
C ILE A 124 12.00 -19.22 -35.37
N TYR A 125 11.07 -19.95 -36.00
CA TYR A 125 11.43 -21.01 -36.92
C TYR A 125 12.30 -20.53 -38.10
N TYR A 126 11.96 -19.38 -38.71
CA TYR A 126 12.77 -18.81 -39.79
C TYR A 126 14.10 -18.19 -39.31
N VAL A 127 14.14 -17.65 -38.12
CA VAL A 127 15.33 -17.01 -37.54
C VAL A 127 16.37 -18.03 -37.10
N PHE A 128 15.98 -19.25 -36.74
CA PHE A 128 16.93 -20.31 -36.36
C PHE A 128 17.95 -20.62 -37.44
N THR A 129 17.64 -20.40 -38.72
CA THR A 129 18.53 -20.63 -39.84
C THR A 129 19.65 -19.55 -39.96
N ASP A 130 19.39 -18.30 -39.50
CA ASP A 130 20.32 -17.17 -39.60
C ASP A 130 20.48 -16.40 -38.28
N PHE A 131 20.27 -17.08 -37.15
CA PHE A 131 20.23 -16.47 -35.80
C PHE A 131 21.48 -15.66 -35.45
N SER A 132 22.69 -16.21 -35.73
CA SER A 132 23.94 -15.54 -35.42
C SER A 132 24.10 -14.19 -36.13
N LYS A 133 23.69 -14.13 -37.41
CA LYS A 133 23.73 -12.90 -38.21
C LYS A 133 22.73 -11.85 -37.76
N LEU A 134 21.54 -12.30 -37.37
CA LEU A 134 20.48 -11.42 -36.86
C LEU A 134 20.90 -10.80 -35.53
N VAL A 135 21.43 -11.58 -34.59
CA VAL A 135 21.89 -11.10 -33.29
C VAL A 135 23.07 -10.15 -33.48
N LYS A 136 24.06 -10.47 -34.28
CA LYS A 136 25.25 -9.63 -34.52
C LYS A 136 24.87 -8.25 -35.07
N ASN A 137 23.91 -8.20 -35.98
CA ASN A 137 23.47 -6.92 -36.59
C ASN A 137 22.54 -6.08 -35.71
N ASN A 138 21.90 -6.69 -34.72
CA ASN A 138 20.85 -6.07 -33.89
C ASN A 138 21.15 -6.23 -32.39
N ILE A 139 22.41 -6.35 -32.01
CA ILE A 139 22.84 -6.65 -30.63
C ILE A 139 22.25 -5.67 -29.61
N GLN A 140 22.08 -4.40 -29.94
CA GLN A 140 21.49 -3.40 -29.05
C GLN A 140 20.05 -3.74 -28.68
N TYR A 141 19.24 -4.21 -29.62
CA TYR A 141 17.84 -4.58 -29.35
C TYR A 141 17.75 -5.88 -28.53
N VAL A 142 18.64 -6.83 -28.81
CA VAL A 142 18.74 -8.08 -28.02
C VAL A 142 19.14 -7.77 -26.58
N LEU A 143 20.12 -6.89 -26.39
CA LEU A 143 20.54 -6.47 -25.05
C LEU A 143 19.40 -5.73 -24.31
N ILE A 144 18.67 -4.83 -24.97
CA ILE A 144 17.52 -4.16 -24.38
C ILE A 144 16.50 -5.21 -23.95
N PHE A 145 16.14 -6.14 -24.82
CA PHE A 145 15.16 -7.17 -24.51
C PHE A 145 15.56 -7.99 -23.28
N ILE A 146 16.78 -8.50 -23.24
CA ILE A 146 17.27 -9.34 -22.13
C ILE A 146 17.36 -8.54 -20.82
N ILE A 147 17.94 -7.32 -20.85
CA ILE A 147 18.12 -6.50 -19.65
C ILE A 147 16.76 -6.12 -19.05
N PHE A 148 15.80 -5.73 -19.88
CA PHE A 148 14.47 -5.38 -19.39
C PHE A 148 13.70 -6.58 -18.85
N LEU A 149 13.83 -7.78 -19.42
CA LEU A 149 13.30 -9.01 -18.85
C LEU A 149 13.90 -9.30 -17.47
N LEU A 150 15.23 -9.24 -17.35
CA LEU A 150 15.92 -9.50 -16.07
C LEU A 150 15.47 -8.52 -14.97
N ILE A 151 15.33 -7.22 -15.31
CA ILE A 151 14.83 -6.22 -14.37
C ILE A 151 13.37 -6.49 -14.00
N ALA A 152 12.53 -6.91 -14.96
CA ALA A 152 11.12 -7.19 -14.72
C ALA A 152 10.91 -8.43 -13.82
N PHE A 153 11.74 -9.46 -13.95
CA PHE A 153 11.68 -10.67 -13.12
C PHE A 153 12.26 -10.47 -11.72
N THR A 154 13.18 -9.53 -11.55
CA THR A 154 13.84 -9.18 -10.28
C THR A 154 14.62 -10.34 -9.62
N THR A 155 14.65 -10.36 -8.29
CA THR A 155 15.28 -11.37 -7.44
C THR A 155 14.37 -12.57 -7.16
N THR A 156 13.10 -12.51 -7.57
CA THR A 156 12.14 -13.58 -7.38
C THR A 156 11.55 -13.98 -8.74
N ILE A 157 12.01 -15.09 -9.29
CA ILE A 157 11.54 -15.58 -10.59
C ILE A 157 10.50 -16.66 -10.37
N SER A 158 9.36 -16.56 -11.04
CA SER A 158 8.28 -17.55 -11.00
C SER A 158 7.77 -17.92 -12.38
N ILE A 159 7.31 -19.17 -12.50
CA ILE A 159 6.57 -19.71 -13.64
C ILE A 159 5.20 -20.17 -13.12
N GLY A 160 4.13 -19.50 -13.52
CA GLY A 160 2.84 -19.69 -12.87
C GLY A 160 2.93 -19.40 -11.38
N GLU A 161 2.43 -20.29 -10.54
CA GLU A 161 2.53 -20.19 -9.07
C GLU A 161 3.86 -20.67 -8.48
N ILE A 162 4.69 -21.35 -9.28
CA ILE A 162 5.92 -21.98 -8.83
C ILE A 162 7.05 -20.94 -8.79
N LYS A 163 7.63 -20.71 -7.62
CA LYS A 163 8.84 -19.90 -7.48
C LYS A 163 10.07 -20.74 -7.82
N ILE A 164 10.80 -20.33 -8.86
CA ILE A 164 12.05 -20.98 -9.29
C ILE A 164 13.23 -20.39 -8.51
N LEU A 165 13.22 -19.08 -8.27
CA LEU A 165 14.27 -18.35 -7.58
C LEU A 165 13.67 -17.35 -6.62
N ASP A 166 14.19 -17.27 -5.40
CA ASP A 166 13.79 -16.28 -4.38
C ASP A 166 15.03 -15.82 -3.60
N LEU A 167 15.74 -14.84 -4.16
CA LEU A 167 16.95 -14.27 -3.55
C LEU A 167 16.58 -13.18 -2.55
N LYS A 168 16.91 -13.39 -1.29
CA LYS A 168 16.75 -12.38 -0.24
C LYS A 168 17.94 -11.43 -0.28
N LEU A 169 17.69 -10.20 -0.68
CA LEU A 169 18.72 -9.15 -0.67
C LEU A 169 18.90 -8.57 0.73
N PRO A 170 20.14 -8.31 1.14
CA PRO A 170 20.41 -7.50 2.33
C PRO A 170 19.84 -6.09 2.16
N ILE A 171 19.48 -5.45 3.27
CA ILE A 171 18.71 -4.20 3.28
C ILE A 171 19.40 -3.07 2.49
N PHE A 172 20.73 -2.99 2.53
CA PHE A 172 21.49 -1.96 1.82
C PHE A 172 21.41 -2.06 0.30
N LEU A 173 21.18 -3.27 -0.25
CA LEU A 173 20.90 -3.50 -1.68
C LEU A 173 19.42 -3.38 -1.99
N TYR A 174 18.57 -3.89 -1.10
CA TYR A 174 17.12 -3.82 -1.27
C TYR A 174 16.62 -2.37 -1.26
N ALA A 175 17.15 -1.54 -0.37
CA ALA A 175 16.69 -0.17 -0.18
C ALA A 175 16.68 0.65 -1.47
N PRO A 176 17.78 0.85 -2.22
CA PRO A 176 17.76 1.60 -3.47
C PRO A 176 16.86 0.96 -4.54
N LEU A 177 16.79 -0.37 -4.61
CA LEU A 177 15.94 -1.07 -5.57
C LEU A 177 14.45 -0.93 -5.25
N SER A 178 14.08 -0.78 -3.97
CA SER A 178 12.69 -0.58 -3.53
C SER A 178 12.09 0.75 -3.99
N ILE A 179 12.89 1.70 -4.45
CA ILE A 179 12.43 2.91 -5.13
C ILE A 179 11.60 2.53 -6.38
N VAL A 180 11.99 1.44 -7.05
CA VAL A 180 11.33 0.89 -8.24
C VAL A 180 10.51 -0.33 -7.85
N ARG A 181 9.55 -0.15 -6.93
CA ARG A 181 8.77 -1.23 -6.32
C ARG A 181 8.00 -2.12 -7.31
N ALA A 182 7.45 -1.52 -8.39
CA ALA A 182 6.69 -2.24 -9.42
C ALA A 182 7.59 -2.55 -10.63
N SER A 183 8.61 -3.35 -10.37
CA SER A 183 9.62 -3.75 -11.38
C SER A 183 9.02 -4.52 -12.56
N GLY A 184 7.89 -5.21 -12.37
CA GLY A 184 7.17 -5.88 -13.45
C GLY A 184 6.87 -4.96 -14.64
N ARG A 185 6.69 -3.66 -14.43
CA ARG A 185 6.46 -2.68 -15.51
C ARG A 185 7.62 -2.57 -16.50
N PHE A 186 8.83 -2.97 -16.12
CA PHE A 186 9.97 -3.03 -17.04
C PHE A 186 9.82 -4.07 -18.15
N ILE A 187 8.79 -4.89 -18.12
CA ILE A 187 8.43 -5.78 -19.23
C ILE A 187 8.03 -5.00 -20.51
N TRP A 188 7.52 -3.75 -20.38
CA TRP A 188 6.96 -3.00 -21.49
C TRP A 188 7.94 -2.75 -22.65
N PRO A 189 9.20 -2.35 -22.46
CA PRO A 189 10.13 -2.23 -23.58
C PRO A 189 10.36 -3.56 -24.30
N ALA A 190 10.44 -4.69 -23.58
CA ALA A 190 10.55 -6.01 -24.19
C ALA A 190 9.28 -6.38 -24.96
N TYR A 191 8.12 -6.08 -24.41
CA TYR A 191 6.81 -6.27 -25.05
C TYR A 191 6.71 -5.52 -26.39
N TYR A 192 7.02 -4.22 -26.40
CA TYR A 192 6.97 -3.43 -27.63
C TYR A 192 8.05 -3.85 -28.64
N LEU A 193 9.23 -4.29 -28.19
CA LEU A 193 10.24 -4.82 -29.08
C LEU A 193 9.78 -6.11 -29.78
N LEU A 194 9.07 -6.99 -29.09
CA LEU A 194 8.48 -8.19 -29.71
C LEU A 194 7.48 -7.82 -30.82
N ILE A 195 6.61 -6.85 -30.57
CA ILE A 195 5.65 -6.38 -31.59
C ILE A 195 6.36 -5.80 -32.80
N ILE A 196 7.29 -4.86 -32.57
CA ILE A 196 8.06 -4.20 -33.64
C ILE A 196 8.87 -5.24 -34.43
N PHE A 197 9.54 -6.15 -33.74
CA PHE A 197 10.31 -7.23 -34.36
C PHE A 197 9.42 -8.12 -35.23
N SER A 198 8.25 -8.51 -34.75
CA SER A 198 7.29 -9.32 -35.51
C SER A 198 6.86 -8.61 -36.81
N LEU A 199 6.41 -7.36 -36.70
CA LEU A 199 5.96 -6.58 -37.86
C LEU A 199 7.08 -6.36 -38.88
N PHE A 200 8.29 -5.97 -38.41
CA PHE A 200 9.44 -5.76 -39.26
C PHE A 200 9.87 -7.06 -39.97
N SER A 201 9.86 -8.18 -39.28
CA SER A 201 10.26 -9.48 -39.85
C SER A 201 9.26 -9.95 -40.90
N PHE A 202 7.95 -9.81 -40.67
CA PHE A 202 6.93 -10.10 -41.68
C PHE A 202 7.13 -9.27 -42.95
N TYR A 203 7.42 -7.98 -42.80
CA TYR A 203 7.75 -7.10 -43.94
C TYR A 203 9.00 -7.58 -44.69
N LYS A 204 10.10 -7.87 -43.98
CA LYS A 204 11.38 -8.29 -44.56
C LYS A 204 11.32 -9.65 -45.25
N LEU A 205 10.56 -10.60 -44.69
CA LEU A 205 10.37 -11.96 -45.24
C LEU A 205 9.37 -11.95 -46.38
N LYS A 206 8.81 -10.80 -46.77
CA LYS A 206 7.84 -10.66 -47.88
C LYS A 206 6.66 -11.61 -47.77
N PHE A 207 6.16 -11.84 -46.57
CA PHE A 207 4.94 -12.64 -46.39
C PHE A 207 3.78 -12.00 -47.17
N LYS A 208 2.95 -12.85 -47.81
CA LYS A 208 1.77 -12.37 -48.53
C LYS A 208 0.81 -11.67 -47.55
N THR A 209 0.31 -10.52 -47.92
CA THR A 209 -0.60 -9.66 -47.09
C THR A 209 -1.77 -10.45 -46.52
N ARG A 210 -2.26 -11.47 -47.23
CA ARG A 210 -3.35 -12.34 -46.75
C ARG A 210 -3.03 -13.05 -45.44
N TYR A 211 -1.77 -13.48 -45.20
CA TYR A 211 -1.37 -14.12 -43.94
C TYR A 211 -1.33 -13.13 -42.80
N LEU A 212 -0.87 -11.92 -43.07
CA LEU A 212 -0.92 -10.83 -42.08
C LEU A 212 -2.36 -10.52 -41.67
N LEU A 213 -3.28 -10.42 -42.64
CA LEU A 213 -4.69 -10.19 -42.36
C LEU A 213 -5.32 -11.32 -41.51
N ILE A 214 -4.96 -12.57 -41.78
CA ILE A 214 -5.43 -13.73 -40.97
C ILE A 214 -4.91 -13.59 -39.52
N LEU A 215 -3.64 -13.25 -39.32
CA LEU A 215 -3.07 -13.07 -37.98
C LEU A 215 -3.72 -11.90 -37.23
N ILE A 216 -4.01 -10.81 -37.92
CA ILE A 216 -4.71 -9.66 -37.34
C ILE A 216 -6.15 -10.10 -36.96
N LEU A 217 -6.84 -10.86 -37.77
CA LEU A 217 -8.18 -11.37 -37.45
C LEU A 217 -8.16 -12.27 -36.22
N ILE A 218 -7.20 -13.22 -36.15
CA ILE A 218 -7.01 -14.08 -34.99
C ILE A 218 -6.74 -13.22 -33.73
N GLN A 219 -5.90 -12.21 -33.85
CA GLN A 219 -5.59 -11.27 -32.76
C GLN A 219 -6.85 -10.56 -32.24
N PHE A 220 -7.69 -10.03 -33.14
CA PHE A 220 -8.93 -9.34 -32.77
C PHE A 220 -9.94 -10.30 -32.12
N LEU A 221 -10.10 -11.50 -32.67
CA LEU A 221 -10.99 -12.52 -32.09
C LEU A 221 -10.51 -12.91 -30.69
N ASP A 222 -9.22 -13.12 -30.53
CA ASP A 222 -8.62 -13.51 -29.26
C ASP A 222 -8.79 -12.41 -28.21
N LEU A 223 -8.53 -11.17 -28.54
CA LEU A 223 -8.62 -10.05 -27.61
C LEU A 223 -10.06 -9.56 -27.34
N SER A 224 -11.05 -10.15 -28.00
CA SER A 224 -12.45 -9.70 -27.90
C SER A 224 -13.01 -9.65 -26.47
N PRO A 225 -12.71 -10.60 -25.54
CA PRO A 225 -13.22 -10.50 -24.18
C PRO A 225 -12.67 -9.29 -23.42
N GLY A 226 -11.36 -9.02 -23.55
CA GLY A 226 -10.72 -7.85 -22.94
C GLY A 226 -11.25 -6.54 -23.51
N ILE A 227 -11.41 -6.46 -24.83
CA ILE A 227 -11.99 -5.30 -25.52
C ILE A 227 -13.42 -5.06 -25.01
N ASN A 228 -14.25 -6.08 -24.95
CA ASN A 228 -15.63 -6.00 -24.46
C ASN A 228 -15.67 -5.59 -22.97
N SER A 229 -14.78 -6.13 -22.15
CA SER A 229 -14.67 -5.76 -20.75
C SER A 229 -14.28 -4.29 -20.59
N PHE A 230 -13.36 -3.79 -21.40
CA PHE A 230 -12.92 -2.40 -21.36
C PHE A 230 -14.02 -1.41 -21.78
N PHE A 231 -14.71 -1.68 -22.89
CA PHE A 231 -15.79 -0.81 -23.37
C PHE A 231 -17.12 -1.07 -22.66
N GLY A 232 -17.36 -2.27 -22.16
CA GLY A 232 -18.58 -2.64 -21.42
C GLY A 232 -18.56 -2.28 -19.95
N SER A 233 -17.41 -1.90 -19.39
CA SER A 233 -17.33 -1.39 -18.03
C SER A 233 -18.13 -0.09 -17.97
N LYS A 234 -19.40 -0.21 -17.52
CA LYS A 234 -20.16 0.98 -17.10
C LYS A 234 -19.29 1.67 -16.06
N LEU A 235 -18.87 2.89 -16.34
CA LEU A 235 -18.34 3.79 -15.30
C LEU A 235 -19.41 3.79 -14.22
N GLU A 236 -19.22 2.98 -13.17
CA GLU A 236 -20.03 3.15 -11.97
C GLU A 236 -19.90 4.61 -11.60
N LYS A 237 -21.01 5.34 -11.67
CA LYS A 237 -21.06 6.70 -11.14
C LYS A 237 -20.75 6.56 -9.66
N ILE A 238 -19.48 6.71 -9.30
CA ILE A 238 -19.09 6.83 -7.91
C ILE A 238 -19.90 8.02 -7.42
N ASN A 239 -20.86 7.75 -6.55
CA ASN A 239 -21.66 8.82 -5.93
C ASN A 239 -20.71 9.60 -5.00
N THR A 240 -20.09 10.62 -5.57
CA THR A 240 -19.05 11.42 -4.89
C THR A 240 -19.68 12.54 -4.07
N LYS A 241 -20.96 12.87 -4.35
CA LYS A 241 -21.63 13.98 -3.69
C LYS A 241 -22.06 13.60 -2.27
N LEU A 242 -21.76 14.47 -1.36
CA LEU A 242 -22.31 14.49 -0.03
C LEU A 242 -23.70 15.15 -0.12
N ASN A 243 -24.76 14.34 -0.01
CA ASN A 243 -26.13 14.78 -0.27
C ASN A 243 -26.89 15.19 1.01
N ASP A 244 -26.40 14.76 2.18
CA ASP A 244 -27.06 15.05 3.46
C ASP A 244 -26.99 16.57 3.76
N PRO A 245 -28.14 17.19 4.18
CA PRO A 245 -28.19 18.62 4.52
C PRO A 245 -27.20 19.06 5.62
N ILE A 246 -26.71 18.13 6.44
CA ILE A 246 -25.71 18.42 7.48
C ILE A 246 -24.48 19.09 6.90
N TRP A 247 -24.05 18.67 5.70
CA TRP A 247 -22.87 19.22 5.05
C TRP A 247 -23.05 20.67 4.62
N ASN A 248 -24.28 21.05 4.26
CA ASN A 248 -24.61 22.44 3.92
C ASN A 248 -24.69 23.32 5.16
N ASN A 249 -25.13 22.75 6.28
CA ASN A 249 -25.35 23.45 7.56
C ASN A 249 -24.09 23.42 8.46
N LEU A 250 -22.95 22.97 7.97
CA LEU A 250 -21.71 23.06 8.73
C LEU A 250 -21.37 24.53 9.02
N ASP A 251 -21.11 24.82 10.28
CA ASP A 251 -20.71 26.14 10.74
C ASP A 251 -19.43 26.59 10.00
N ALA A 252 -19.40 27.84 9.56
CA ALA A 252 -18.25 28.48 8.93
C ALA A 252 -17.00 28.53 9.82
N SER A 253 -17.15 28.26 11.12
CA SER A 253 -16.02 28.15 12.06
C SER A 253 -15.14 26.92 11.81
N PHE A 254 -15.65 25.87 11.13
CA PHE A 254 -14.84 24.73 10.74
C PHE A 254 -13.90 25.09 9.59
N ASN A 255 -12.61 24.91 9.80
CA ASN A 255 -11.57 25.23 8.82
C ASN A 255 -10.66 24.04 8.48
N SER A 256 -10.85 22.90 9.12
CA SER A 256 -10.05 21.71 8.85
C SER A 256 -10.89 20.43 8.92
N ILE A 257 -10.45 19.43 8.17
CA ILE A 257 -11.01 18.08 8.15
C ILE A 257 -9.89 17.07 8.25
N LYS A 258 -9.99 16.14 9.21
CA LYS A 258 -8.98 15.11 9.45
C LYS A 258 -9.61 13.73 9.50
N THR A 259 -8.94 12.75 8.91
CA THR A 259 -9.34 11.34 9.09
C THR A 259 -8.54 10.70 10.21
N THR A 260 -9.17 9.79 10.96
CA THR A 260 -8.49 9.02 12.01
C THR A 260 -7.48 8.02 11.46
N LYS A 261 -7.54 7.71 10.17
CA LYS A 261 -6.51 6.91 9.48
C LYS A 261 -6.13 7.63 8.20
N ILE A 262 -4.87 8.00 8.09
CA ILE A 262 -4.33 8.49 6.82
C ILE A 262 -4.36 7.31 5.86
N SER A 263 -5.36 7.28 4.98
CA SER A 263 -5.54 6.21 4.01
C SER A 263 -5.64 6.78 2.60
N ASN A 264 -5.15 6.00 1.63
CA ASN A 264 -5.33 6.28 0.22
C ASN A 264 -6.70 5.78 -0.30
N SER A 265 -7.71 5.64 0.58
CA SER A 265 -9.06 5.22 0.17
C SER A 265 -9.62 6.21 -0.84
N SER A 266 -9.88 5.74 -2.06
CA SER A 266 -10.39 6.56 -3.14
C SER A 266 -11.74 7.20 -2.79
N ASN A 267 -12.64 6.45 -2.12
CA ASN A 267 -13.99 6.92 -1.82
C ASN A 267 -14.00 8.05 -0.79
N ILE A 268 -13.25 7.91 0.30
CA ILE A 268 -13.14 8.95 1.33
C ILE A 268 -12.45 10.19 0.75
N PHE A 269 -11.36 9.99 0.00
CA PHE A 269 -10.61 11.09 -0.60
C PHE A 269 -11.50 11.96 -1.51
N ILE A 270 -12.28 11.34 -2.40
CA ILE A 270 -13.11 12.07 -3.37
C ILE A 270 -14.23 12.85 -2.64
N LYS A 271 -14.97 12.18 -1.71
CA LYS A 271 -16.05 12.82 -0.93
C LYS A 271 -15.54 14.01 -0.12
N VAL A 272 -14.40 13.82 0.55
CA VAL A 272 -13.80 14.86 1.39
C VAL A 272 -13.21 16.00 0.57
N SER A 273 -12.60 15.70 -0.59
CA SER A 273 -12.06 16.73 -1.50
C SER A 273 -13.17 17.65 -2.02
N ASP A 274 -14.32 17.09 -2.40
CA ASP A 274 -15.49 17.87 -2.82
C ASP A 274 -15.97 18.81 -1.69
N LEU A 275 -16.08 18.28 -0.47
CA LEU A 275 -16.44 19.08 0.71
C LEU A 275 -15.42 20.19 1.00
N MET A 276 -14.12 19.88 0.87
CA MET A 276 -13.07 20.88 1.10
C MET A 276 -13.12 22.04 0.12
N ILE A 277 -13.35 21.74 -1.16
CA ILE A 277 -13.48 22.75 -2.20
C ILE A 277 -14.71 23.62 -1.95
N ASN A 278 -15.85 23.02 -1.70
CA ASN A 278 -17.13 23.71 -1.53
C ASN A 278 -17.20 24.58 -0.25
N LYS A 279 -16.46 24.19 0.80
CA LYS A 279 -16.45 24.88 2.11
C LYS A 279 -15.15 25.63 2.40
N ASN A 280 -14.22 25.71 1.46
CA ASN A 280 -12.92 26.40 1.60
C ASN A 280 -12.11 25.94 2.83
N PHE A 281 -12.10 24.65 3.13
CA PHE A 281 -11.29 24.12 4.22
C PHE A 281 -9.80 24.25 3.92
N LEU A 282 -9.04 24.82 4.86
CA LEU A 282 -7.63 25.15 4.68
C LEU A 282 -6.69 23.98 4.98
N GLN A 283 -7.11 23.01 5.79
CA GLN A 283 -6.23 21.95 6.28
C GLN A 283 -6.88 20.57 6.24
N THR A 284 -6.11 19.59 5.78
CA THR A 284 -6.48 18.18 5.85
C THR A 284 -5.25 17.29 6.07
N ASN A 285 -5.47 16.09 6.59
CA ASN A 285 -4.49 15.00 6.59
C ASN A 285 -4.85 13.90 5.56
N ILE A 286 -5.81 14.18 4.68
CA ILE A 286 -6.26 13.28 3.63
C ILE A 286 -5.53 13.68 2.35
N ALA A 287 -4.76 12.75 1.80
CA ALA A 287 -4.06 12.97 0.54
C ALA A 287 -3.94 11.65 -0.23
N ARG A 288 -4.07 11.73 -1.56
CA ARG A 288 -3.80 10.61 -2.45
C ARG A 288 -2.44 10.84 -3.12
N LEU A 289 -1.39 10.52 -2.40
CA LEU A 289 -0.02 10.68 -2.87
C LEU A 289 0.56 9.32 -3.28
N GLY A 290 1.24 9.27 -4.39
CA GLY A 290 1.98 8.07 -4.83
C GLY A 290 3.13 7.73 -3.87
N ARG A 291 3.73 8.76 -3.28
CA ARG A 291 4.76 8.68 -2.25
C ARG A 291 4.60 9.84 -1.27
N PHE A 292 4.87 9.56 -0.01
CA PHE A 292 4.85 10.54 1.07
C PHE A 292 5.80 10.08 2.18
N ASN A 293 6.23 11.01 3.01
CA ASN A 293 7.03 10.73 4.20
C ASN A 293 6.20 9.88 5.18
N ARG A 294 6.44 8.57 5.19
CA ARG A 294 5.67 7.60 5.98
C ARG A 294 5.95 7.74 7.47
N ALA A 295 7.19 8.03 7.82
CA ALA A 295 7.59 8.21 9.22
C ALA A 295 6.90 9.45 9.79
N GLU A 296 6.93 10.58 9.10
CA GLU A 296 6.26 11.80 9.51
C GLU A 296 4.73 11.63 9.57
N ALA A 297 4.14 11.02 8.55
CA ALA A 297 2.70 10.71 8.54
C ALA A 297 2.30 9.81 9.72
N SER A 298 3.15 8.85 10.11
CA SER A 298 2.92 8.01 11.28
C SER A 298 3.03 8.78 12.59
N ILE A 299 3.97 9.71 12.70
CA ILE A 299 4.11 10.60 13.87
C ILE A 299 2.88 11.52 14.00
N LEU A 300 2.43 12.11 12.89
CA LEU A 300 1.24 12.96 12.87
C LEU A 300 -0.02 12.17 13.27
N ARG A 301 -0.16 10.95 12.78
CA ARG A 301 -1.24 10.04 13.16
C ARG A 301 -1.19 9.67 14.64
N ALA A 302 0.00 9.35 15.15
CA ALA A 302 0.21 9.05 16.56
C ALA A 302 -0.17 10.23 17.46
N LYS A 303 0.17 11.45 17.07
CA LYS A 303 -0.26 12.68 17.77
C LYS A 303 -1.78 12.85 17.73
N LEU A 304 -2.41 12.57 16.58
CA LEU A 304 -3.87 12.62 16.45
C LEU A 304 -4.56 11.62 17.38
N TYR A 305 -4.09 10.37 17.44
CA TYR A 305 -4.64 9.36 18.35
C TYR A 305 -4.49 9.77 19.81
N LYS A 306 -3.32 10.26 20.20
CA LYS A 306 -3.10 10.77 21.54
C LYS A 306 -4.07 11.89 21.88
N ASN A 307 -4.25 12.87 21.02
CA ASN A 307 -5.18 13.98 21.23
C ASN A 307 -6.63 13.52 21.36
N LEU A 308 -7.06 12.55 20.53
CA LEU A 308 -8.40 11.96 20.62
C LEU A 308 -8.59 11.19 21.94
N ILE A 309 -7.62 10.40 22.39
CA ILE A 309 -7.67 9.63 23.63
C ILE A 309 -7.67 10.56 24.84
N ASP A 310 -6.84 11.60 24.85
CA ASP A 310 -6.71 12.58 25.91
C ASP A 310 -7.87 13.63 25.88
N LYS A 311 -8.82 13.50 24.93
CA LYS A 311 -9.95 14.42 24.70
C LYS A 311 -9.53 15.87 24.37
N ASN A 312 -8.31 16.04 23.90
CA ASN A 312 -7.77 17.32 23.46
C ASN A 312 -8.00 17.50 21.95
N ILE A 313 -9.23 17.77 21.56
CA ILE A 313 -9.62 17.94 20.16
C ILE A 313 -9.74 19.41 19.78
N ASN A 314 -9.36 19.73 18.55
CA ASN A 314 -9.52 21.08 18.01
C ASN A 314 -11.00 21.33 17.68
N PRO A 315 -11.64 22.37 18.27
CA PRO A 315 -13.07 22.66 18.06
C PRO A 315 -13.41 23.07 16.63
N LYS A 316 -12.43 23.47 15.81
CA LYS A 316 -12.59 23.87 14.41
C LYS A 316 -12.30 22.75 13.41
N THR A 317 -12.16 21.50 13.87
CA THR A 317 -11.78 20.35 13.02
C THR A 317 -12.91 19.31 12.98
N ILE A 318 -13.28 18.88 11.79
CA ILE A 318 -14.15 17.72 11.57
C ILE A 318 -13.26 16.47 11.55
N TYR A 319 -13.62 15.44 12.33
CA TYR A 319 -12.85 14.19 12.39
C TYR A 319 -13.63 13.07 11.71
N ILE A 320 -13.20 12.67 10.51
CA ILE A 320 -13.73 11.50 9.80
C ILE A 320 -13.17 10.23 10.44
N ILE A 321 -14.05 9.28 10.75
CA ILE A 321 -13.72 8.03 11.44
C ILE A 321 -13.69 6.90 10.41
N ASP A 322 -12.51 6.34 10.14
CA ASP A 322 -12.27 5.48 8.98
C ASP A 322 -12.59 3.98 9.22
N ASN A 323 -12.64 3.51 10.47
CA ASN A 323 -12.88 2.10 10.76
C ASN A 323 -13.71 1.87 12.04
N LEU A 324 -14.20 0.63 12.21
CA LEU A 324 -15.05 0.25 13.34
C LEU A 324 -14.34 0.31 14.70
N ASP A 325 -13.05 0.03 14.75
CA ASP A 325 -12.27 0.06 15.98
C ASP A 325 -12.12 1.50 16.50
N HIS A 326 -11.82 2.44 15.60
CA HIS A 326 -11.77 3.86 15.92
C HIS A 326 -13.15 4.39 16.32
N LEU A 327 -14.22 3.99 15.59
CA LEU A 327 -15.58 4.42 15.88
C LEU A 327 -16.05 3.91 17.25
N ARG A 328 -15.72 2.66 17.61
CA ARG A 328 -16.00 2.08 18.94
C ARG A 328 -15.37 2.92 20.04
N HIS A 329 -14.09 3.26 19.90
CA HIS A 329 -13.37 4.03 20.90
C HIS A 329 -13.89 5.49 21.00
N ILE A 330 -14.10 6.15 19.87
CA ILE A 330 -14.63 7.52 19.82
C ILE A 330 -16.04 7.56 20.41
N LYS A 331 -16.89 6.58 20.10
CA LYS A 331 -18.22 6.45 20.71
C LYS A 331 -18.10 6.34 22.24
N PHE A 332 -17.19 5.52 22.75
CA PHE A 332 -16.97 5.41 24.19
C PHE A 332 -16.48 6.72 24.82
N LEU A 333 -15.50 7.38 24.21
CA LEU A 333 -14.89 8.60 24.74
C LEU A 333 -15.83 9.80 24.76
N TYR A 334 -16.69 9.93 23.73
CA TYR A 334 -17.47 11.14 23.47
C TYR A 334 -18.98 10.98 23.59
N HIS A 335 -19.49 9.78 23.96
CA HIS A 335 -20.94 9.50 24.04
C HIS A 335 -21.71 10.52 24.90
N ASN A 336 -21.20 10.88 26.07
CA ASN A 336 -21.82 11.84 27.00
C ASN A 336 -21.17 13.23 26.98
N SER A 337 -20.52 13.59 25.87
CA SER A 337 -19.87 14.89 25.72
C SER A 337 -20.74 15.87 24.94
N LYS A 338 -20.30 17.13 24.87
CA LYS A 338 -20.90 18.18 24.03
C LYS A 338 -20.64 17.98 22.53
N HIS A 339 -19.96 16.91 22.14
CA HIS A 339 -19.57 16.62 20.76
C HIS A 339 -20.56 15.63 20.13
N GLY A 340 -20.88 15.81 18.85
CA GLY A 340 -21.76 14.92 18.10
C GLY A 340 -21.00 13.88 17.29
N ILE A 341 -21.46 12.63 17.30
CA ILE A 341 -20.96 11.57 16.43
C ILE A 341 -22.06 11.22 15.43
N PHE A 342 -21.75 11.27 14.14
CA PHE A 342 -22.71 11.17 13.07
C PHE A 342 -22.31 10.07 12.08
N PHE A 343 -23.32 9.52 11.40
CA PHE A 343 -23.15 8.66 10.24
C PHE A 343 -24.03 9.20 9.10
N ARG A 344 -23.42 9.77 8.05
CA ARG A 344 -24.10 10.31 6.88
C ARG A 344 -23.28 10.06 5.63
N ASP A 345 -23.94 9.82 4.51
CA ASP A 345 -23.32 9.57 3.21
C ASP A 345 -22.17 8.54 3.28
N GLU A 346 -22.38 7.46 4.10
CA GLU A 346 -21.40 6.40 4.37
C GLU A 346 -20.14 6.86 5.13
N LEU A 347 -20.12 8.10 5.63
CA LEU A 347 -19.04 8.60 6.47
C LEU A 347 -19.46 8.62 7.94
N SER A 348 -18.62 8.07 8.80
CA SER A 348 -18.69 8.28 10.24
C SER A 348 -17.81 9.46 10.62
N PHE A 349 -18.32 10.41 11.40
CA PHE A 349 -17.52 11.58 11.79
C PHE A 349 -17.91 12.14 13.15
N LEU A 350 -16.94 12.82 13.75
CA LEU A 350 -17.10 13.54 15.02
C LEU A 350 -17.08 15.05 14.75
N LEU A 351 -18.12 15.76 15.19
CA LEU A 351 -18.21 17.21 15.18
C LEU A 351 -18.05 17.75 16.59
N PRO A 352 -17.02 18.57 16.86
CA PRO A 352 -16.90 19.25 18.13
C PRO A 352 -18.04 20.25 18.39
N ASN A 353 -18.50 20.31 19.64
CA ASN A 353 -19.49 21.29 20.14
C ASN A 353 -20.89 21.30 19.48
N SER A 354 -21.29 20.22 18.79
CA SER A 354 -22.46 20.18 17.92
C SER A 354 -23.69 19.43 18.50
N LYS A 355 -23.62 18.92 19.72
CA LYS A 355 -24.68 18.07 20.28
C LYS A 355 -26.06 18.77 20.45
N LYS A 356 -26.08 20.09 20.55
CA LYS A 356 -27.35 20.84 20.79
C LYS A 356 -28.22 21.05 19.54
N ASP A 357 -27.61 21.02 18.35
CA ASP A 357 -28.29 21.49 17.14
C ASP A 357 -28.79 20.37 16.22
N ILE A 358 -28.47 19.08 16.55
CA ILE A 358 -28.73 17.96 15.63
C ILE A 358 -29.33 16.78 16.41
N GLU A 359 -30.61 16.94 16.83
CA GLU A 359 -31.31 15.95 17.68
C GLU A 359 -31.90 14.73 16.95
N LYS A 360 -31.88 14.67 15.63
CA LYS A 360 -32.45 13.53 14.88
C LYS A 360 -31.41 12.85 14.03
N ILE A 361 -30.63 11.97 14.65
CA ILE A 361 -29.61 11.19 13.98
C ILE A 361 -30.11 9.76 13.83
N ASP A 362 -29.96 9.22 12.62
CA ASP A 362 -30.09 7.79 12.39
C ASP A 362 -28.97 7.06 13.13
N THR A 363 -29.25 6.73 14.39
CA THR A 363 -28.32 6.04 15.29
C THR A 363 -28.19 4.56 14.95
N ASN A 364 -29.00 4.01 14.04
CA ASN A 364 -29.10 2.58 13.80
C ASN A 364 -27.76 1.93 13.42
N LYS A 365 -26.95 2.56 12.58
CA LYS A 365 -25.61 2.03 12.29
C LYS A 365 -24.60 2.22 13.42
N LEU A 366 -24.75 3.27 14.22
CA LEU A 366 -23.90 3.49 15.41
C LEU A 366 -24.28 2.53 16.54
N ASN A 367 -25.53 2.10 16.63
CA ASN A 367 -26.01 1.16 17.65
C ASN A 367 -25.51 -0.28 17.42
N ASN A 368 -25.19 -0.65 16.20
CA ASN A 368 -24.68 -1.98 15.84
C ASN A 368 -23.19 -2.22 16.20
N ILE A 369 -22.51 -1.26 16.84
CA ILE A 369 -21.14 -1.43 17.30
C ILE A 369 -21.16 -1.95 18.73
N GLU A 370 -20.76 -3.21 18.90
CA GLU A 370 -20.73 -3.88 20.17
C GLU A 370 -19.32 -3.94 20.77
N PHE A 371 -19.26 -3.85 22.09
CA PHE A 371 -18.07 -4.15 22.87
C PHE A 371 -18.01 -5.66 23.15
N LEU A 372 -16.83 -6.24 23.00
CA LEU A 372 -16.65 -7.65 23.32
C LEU A 372 -16.88 -7.87 24.81
N LYS A 373 -17.83 -8.79 25.15
CA LYS A 373 -18.06 -9.22 26.52
C LYS A 373 -17.06 -10.31 26.85
N ILE A 374 -16.21 -10.08 27.85
CA ILE A 374 -15.20 -11.04 28.25
C ILE A 374 -15.73 -12.14 29.15
N GLU A 375 -15.08 -13.30 29.07
CA GLU A 375 -15.20 -14.47 29.93
C GLU A 375 -13.83 -14.75 30.55
N LEU A 376 -13.78 -15.18 31.82
CA LEU A 376 -12.52 -15.52 32.46
C LEU A 376 -11.90 -16.78 31.82
N ASN A 377 -10.58 -16.84 31.85
CA ASN A 377 -9.78 -17.96 31.34
C ASN A 377 -9.93 -18.24 29.83
N LYS A 378 -10.48 -17.27 29.10
CA LYS A 378 -10.60 -17.32 27.65
C LYS A 378 -9.52 -16.51 26.99
N ASN A 379 -8.90 -17.09 25.96
CA ASN A 379 -7.85 -16.44 25.19
C ASN A 379 -8.45 -15.71 23.99
N TYR A 380 -8.32 -14.38 23.96
CA TYR A 380 -8.86 -13.53 22.90
C TYR A 380 -7.78 -13.15 21.90
N LYS A 381 -7.93 -13.63 20.67
CA LYS A 381 -7.13 -13.13 19.53
C LYS A 381 -7.56 -11.73 19.18
N LEU A 382 -6.60 -10.89 18.81
CA LEU A 382 -6.84 -9.51 18.46
C LEU A 382 -6.85 -9.37 16.93
N GLU A 383 -8.02 -9.05 16.41
CA GLU A 383 -8.25 -8.84 14.98
C GLU A 383 -8.86 -7.46 14.76
N PRO A 384 -8.37 -6.70 13.78
CA PRO A 384 -8.88 -5.36 13.51
C PRO A 384 -10.20 -5.39 12.73
N ASN A 385 -10.95 -4.30 12.90
CA ASN A 385 -12.18 -3.98 12.14
C ASN A 385 -13.35 -4.96 12.34
N LEU A 386 -13.46 -5.58 13.51
CA LEU A 386 -14.59 -6.44 13.86
C LEU A 386 -15.79 -5.62 14.35
N LYS A 387 -17.03 -6.03 13.98
CA LYS A 387 -18.27 -5.43 14.54
C LYS A 387 -18.30 -5.58 16.07
N LYS A 388 -17.93 -6.74 16.57
CA LYS A 388 -17.77 -7.04 17.99
C LYS A 388 -16.30 -7.31 18.28
N GLY A 389 -15.58 -6.36 18.84
CA GLY A 389 -14.14 -6.43 19.02
C GLY A 389 -13.66 -5.66 20.24
N MET A 390 -12.36 -5.77 20.53
CA MET A 390 -11.71 -5.10 21.65
C MET A 390 -10.83 -3.93 21.23
N LEU A 391 -10.42 -3.84 19.96
CA LEU A 391 -9.51 -2.79 19.54
C LEU A 391 -10.16 -1.41 19.55
N GLY A 392 -9.39 -0.42 19.96
CA GLY A 392 -9.71 0.99 19.86
C GLY A 392 -8.72 1.74 18.97
N LEU A 393 -8.42 2.99 19.29
CA LEU A 393 -7.38 3.79 18.63
C LEU A 393 -5.98 3.24 18.91
N GLY A 394 -5.04 3.48 17.99
CA GLY A 394 -3.63 3.20 18.18
C GLY A 394 -3.18 1.78 17.84
N TRP A 395 -3.96 1.04 17.06
CA TRP A 395 -3.59 -0.29 16.59
C TRP A 395 -3.50 -0.35 15.07
N SER A 396 -2.59 -1.18 14.57
CA SER A 396 -2.42 -1.46 13.14
C SER A 396 -2.17 -2.95 12.88
N HIS A 397 -2.39 -3.38 11.63
CA HIS A 397 -2.18 -4.77 11.21
C HIS A 397 -0.75 -5.24 11.46
N ALA A 398 -0.57 -6.53 11.78
CA ALA A 398 0.72 -7.14 12.02
C ALA A 398 1.66 -7.02 10.82
N ASN A 399 1.14 -7.21 9.61
CA ASN A 399 1.93 -7.21 8.38
C ASN A 399 1.66 -5.98 7.51
N TYR A 400 2.72 -5.25 7.22
CA TYR A 400 2.69 -4.17 6.24
C TYR A 400 2.71 -4.75 4.82
N GLY A 401 1.54 -4.71 4.14
CA GLY A 401 1.43 -5.08 2.72
C GLY A 401 1.50 -6.57 2.38
N ARG A 402 1.52 -7.48 3.35
CA ARG A 402 1.50 -8.94 3.12
C ARG A 402 0.20 -9.56 3.66
N THR A 403 -0.12 -10.75 3.14
CA THR A 403 -1.27 -11.56 3.55
C THR A 403 -1.49 -11.56 5.06
N LEU A 404 -2.75 -11.44 5.47
CA LEU A 404 -3.24 -11.54 6.84
C LEU A 404 -2.82 -12.87 7.48
N ASN A 405 -1.59 -12.98 7.96
CA ASN A 405 -1.26 -14.00 8.92
C ASN A 405 -1.80 -13.50 10.27
N ASN A 406 -2.59 -14.31 10.96
CA ASN A 406 -3.20 -14.07 12.26
C ASN A 406 -2.15 -13.92 13.39
N GLU A 407 -1.20 -13.01 13.21
CA GLU A 407 -0.06 -12.85 14.10
C GLU A 407 -0.29 -11.85 15.22
N GLY A 408 -1.43 -11.14 15.21
CA GLY A 408 -1.77 -10.11 16.19
C GLY A 408 -1.80 -8.68 15.60
N VAL A 409 -1.72 -7.68 16.48
CA VAL A 409 -1.80 -6.25 16.13
C VAL A 409 -0.64 -5.48 16.73
N TRP A 410 -0.07 -4.53 15.97
CA TRP A 410 0.95 -3.61 16.46
C TRP A 410 0.32 -2.44 17.21
N SER A 411 0.87 -2.11 18.39
CA SER A 411 0.65 -0.79 18.96
C SER A 411 1.31 0.26 18.07
N GLU A 412 0.54 1.26 17.64
CA GLU A 412 0.99 2.30 16.72
C GLU A 412 0.97 3.66 17.41
N GLY A 413 2.13 4.30 17.49
CA GLY A 413 2.31 5.58 18.12
C GLY A 413 2.49 5.52 19.64
N TYR A 414 2.11 6.61 20.29
CA TYR A 414 2.34 6.81 21.73
C TYR A 414 1.24 6.24 22.62
N ALA A 415 0.10 5.89 22.07
CA ALA A 415 -1.03 5.37 22.83
C ALA A 415 -1.87 4.40 22.00
N SER A 416 -2.25 3.28 22.61
CA SER A 416 -3.19 2.31 22.04
C SER A 416 -4.14 1.80 23.11
N SER A 417 -5.37 1.44 22.73
CA SER A 417 -6.43 1.13 23.69
C SER A 417 -7.18 -0.14 23.34
N LEU A 418 -7.49 -0.94 24.37
CA LEU A 418 -8.41 -2.09 24.29
C LEU A 418 -9.67 -1.78 25.07
N LEU A 419 -10.84 -2.08 24.48
CA LEU A 419 -12.15 -1.86 25.08
C LEU A 419 -12.91 -3.17 25.20
N PHE A 420 -13.52 -3.41 26.37
CA PHE A 420 -14.32 -4.61 26.63
C PHE A 420 -15.38 -4.36 27.69
N SER A 421 -16.37 -5.21 27.71
CA SER A 421 -17.36 -5.27 28.80
C SER A 421 -17.18 -6.55 29.61
N LYS A 422 -17.59 -6.54 30.88
CA LYS A 422 -17.62 -7.71 31.76
C LYS A 422 -19.03 -7.97 32.31
N LYS A 423 -19.29 -9.15 32.82
CA LYS A 423 -20.49 -9.40 33.65
C LYS A 423 -20.33 -8.69 34.99
N LYS A 424 -21.43 -8.26 35.62
CA LYS A 424 -21.44 -7.46 36.85
C LYS A 424 -20.60 -8.08 37.97
N ASP A 425 -20.67 -9.36 38.17
CA ASP A 425 -20.01 -10.06 39.28
C ASP A 425 -18.65 -10.67 38.90
N THR A 426 -18.15 -10.41 37.69
CA THR A 426 -16.87 -10.96 37.27
C THR A 426 -15.72 -10.20 37.91
N LYS A 427 -14.92 -10.86 38.71
CA LYS A 427 -13.67 -10.33 39.31
C LYS A 427 -12.49 -10.68 38.41
N ILE A 428 -11.71 -9.69 38.03
CA ILE A 428 -10.50 -9.85 37.18
C ILE A 428 -9.29 -9.63 38.09
N ASN A 429 -8.57 -10.67 38.39
CA ASN A 429 -7.40 -10.63 39.28
C ASN A 429 -6.09 -10.55 38.50
N THR A 430 -6.11 -11.02 37.25
CA THR A 430 -4.90 -11.04 36.41
C THR A 430 -5.27 -10.81 34.94
N ILE A 431 -4.44 -10.02 34.25
CA ILE A 431 -4.48 -9.87 32.80
C ILE A 431 -3.18 -10.44 32.24
N LYS A 432 -3.29 -11.40 31.32
CA LYS A 432 -2.14 -11.95 30.61
C LYS A 432 -2.09 -11.42 29.17
N LEU A 433 -0.98 -10.81 28.81
CA LEU A 433 -0.70 -10.30 27.48
C LEU A 433 0.36 -11.18 26.81
N ASN A 434 0.06 -11.71 25.64
CA ASN A 434 1.04 -12.45 24.84
C ASN A 434 1.62 -11.51 23.78
N ILE A 435 2.82 -11.03 24.02
CA ILE A 435 3.55 -10.12 23.16
C ILE A 435 4.50 -10.94 22.29
N LYS A 436 4.27 -10.88 20.95
CA LYS A 436 5.06 -11.66 19.98
C LYS A 436 6.38 -10.98 19.63
N ARG A 437 6.40 -9.66 19.60
CA ARG A 437 7.58 -8.88 19.21
C ARG A 437 7.54 -7.49 19.82
N VAL A 438 8.71 -6.95 20.08
CA VAL A 438 8.93 -5.55 20.50
C VAL A 438 9.94 -4.92 19.54
N ILE A 439 9.76 -3.65 19.20
CA ILE A 439 10.72 -2.89 18.43
C ILE A 439 11.42 -1.90 19.36
N ASN A 440 12.74 -2.01 19.44
CA ASN A 440 13.57 -1.22 20.33
C ASN A 440 14.61 -0.41 19.53
N PHE A 441 14.95 0.77 20.02
CA PHE A 441 16.01 1.58 19.43
C PHE A 441 17.36 1.26 20.09
N HIS A 442 18.29 0.69 19.30
CA HIS A 442 19.67 0.40 19.73
C HIS A 442 19.76 -0.22 21.14
N ASN A 443 19.08 -1.35 21.35
CA ASN A 443 19.06 -2.10 22.63
C ASN A 443 18.48 -1.34 23.85
N LYS A 444 17.88 -0.15 23.65
CA LYS A 444 17.14 0.52 24.72
C LYS A 444 15.78 -0.16 24.92
N PRO A 445 15.38 -0.47 26.14
CA PRO A 445 14.10 -1.14 26.38
C PRO A 445 12.94 -0.23 25.96
N LEU A 446 11.86 -0.84 25.44
CA LEU A 446 10.59 -0.16 25.24
C LEU A 446 9.94 0.08 26.61
N ILE A 447 9.58 1.32 26.91
CA ILE A 447 8.91 1.68 28.17
C ILE A 447 7.42 1.81 27.90
N LEU A 448 6.65 1.01 28.63
CA LEU A 448 5.21 0.88 28.51
C LEU A 448 4.51 1.20 29.83
N ASP A 449 3.71 2.26 29.86
CA ASP A 449 2.82 2.58 30.99
C ASP A 449 1.42 2.01 30.67
N ILE A 450 0.86 1.26 31.62
CA ILE A 450 -0.42 0.60 31.49
C ILE A 450 -1.42 1.22 32.45
N PHE A 451 -2.58 1.58 31.93
CA PHE A 451 -3.68 2.17 32.67
C PHE A 451 -4.96 1.33 32.45
N ILE A 452 -5.79 1.21 33.50
CA ILE A 452 -7.13 0.65 33.40
C ILE A 452 -8.13 1.73 33.83
N ASN A 453 -9.06 2.09 32.96
CA ASN A 453 -10.06 3.15 33.22
C ASN A 453 -9.46 4.47 33.72
N ASN A 454 -8.31 4.86 33.17
CA ASN A 454 -7.48 6.02 33.54
C ASN A 454 -6.69 5.88 34.84
N ASN A 455 -6.85 4.82 35.61
CA ASN A 455 -6.04 4.54 36.78
C ASN A 455 -4.73 3.88 36.35
N PHE A 456 -3.59 4.41 36.82
CA PHE A 456 -2.29 3.85 36.53
C PHE A 456 -2.17 2.48 37.21
N LEU A 457 -1.76 1.47 36.43
CA LEU A 457 -1.54 0.12 36.93
C LEU A 457 -0.05 -0.16 37.14
N LYS A 458 0.76 0.02 36.10
CA LYS A 458 2.17 -0.37 36.13
C LYS A 458 2.96 0.22 34.95
N THR A 459 4.24 0.50 35.18
CA THR A 459 5.25 0.72 34.12
C THR A 459 6.01 -0.60 33.88
N VAL A 460 6.17 -0.98 32.64
CA VAL A 460 6.89 -2.18 32.22
C VAL A 460 8.00 -1.80 31.25
N SER A 461 9.20 -2.36 31.49
CA SER A 461 10.36 -2.22 30.61
C SER A 461 10.52 -3.50 29.80
N LEU A 462 10.32 -3.42 28.49
CA LEU A 462 10.36 -4.53 27.57
C LEU A 462 11.72 -4.58 26.87
N LYS A 463 12.61 -5.47 27.32
CA LYS A 463 13.97 -5.65 26.77
C LYS A 463 14.01 -6.71 25.66
N GLU A 464 13.17 -7.73 25.79
CA GLU A 464 13.13 -8.87 24.86
C GLU A 464 12.47 -8.48 23.55
N THR A 465 13.04 -8.95 22.45
CA THR A 465 12.54 -8.66 21.10
C THR A 465 11.49 -9.65 20.60
N SER A 466 11.33 -10.83 21.26
CA SER A 466 10.42 -11.88 20.77
C SER A 466 9.76 -12.69 21.89
N ASN A 467 8.50 -13.07 21.61
CA ASN A 467 7.65 -14.04 22.31
C ASN A 467 7.76 -14.07 23.85
N PHE A 468 7.09 -13.16 24.53
CA PHE A 468 6.97 -13.25 25.99
C PHE A 468 5.55 -13.00 26.49
N LYS A 469 5.27 -13.54 27.67
CA LYS A 469 3.99 -13.40 28.35
C LYS A 469 4.15 -12.40 29.50
N LEU A 470 3.39 -11.32 29.45
CA LEU A 470 3.33 -10.34 30.53
C LEU A 470 2.09 -10.63 31.39
N SER A 471 2.29 -10.94 32.65
CA SER A 471 1.22 -11.11 33.64
C SER A 471 1.10 -9.86 34.51
N LEU A 472 -0.08 -9.27 34.53
CA LEU A 472 -0.42 -8.06 35.27
C LEU A 472 -1.41 -8.43 36.37
N LYS A 473 -0.98 -8.34 37.62
CA LYS A 473 -1.90 -8.45 38.77
C LYS A 473 -2.79 -7.20 38.80
N THR A 474 -4.08 -7.40 38.98
CA THR A 474 -5.10 -6.34 39.01
C THR A 474 -5.98 -6.49 40.24
N ASP A 475 -6.67 -5.42 40.62
CA ASP A 475 -7.72 -5.42 41.62
C ASP A 475 -9.05 -5.09 40.93
N ASN A 476 -10.13 -5.63 41.45
CA ASN A 476 -11.47 -5.38 40.93
C ASN A 476 -11.85 -3.88 40.97
N LEU A 477 -11.24 -3.09 41.85
CA LEU A 477 -11.40 -1.65 41.95
C LEU A 477 -11.01 -0.88 40.66
N TYR A 478 -10.15 -1.47 39.81
CA TYR A 478 -9.80 -0.90 38.51
C TYR A 478 -10.91 -1.03 37.47
N PHE A 479 -11.89 -1.94 37.69
CA PHE A 479 -12.87 -2.29 36.67
C PHE A 479 -14.28 -1.76 37.02
N ARG A 480 -14.97 -1.33 35.97
CA ARG A 480 -16.38 -0.92 36.01
C ARG A 480 -17.29 -2.08 35.61
N ASP A 481 -18.54 -2.07 36.04
CA ASP A 481 -19.54 -3.08 35.64
C ASP A 481 -20.03 -2.91 34.21
N THR A 482 -19.61 -1.87 33.53
CA THR A 482 -19.99 -1.55 32.16
C THR A 482 -18.80 -1.80 31.20
N ILE A 483 -18.37 -0.75 30.50
CA ILE A 483 -17.27 -0.79 29.55
C ILE A 483 -15.98 -0.40 30.25
N ASN A 484 -14.95 -1.20 30.02
CA ASN A 484 -13.60 -1.00 30.54
C ASN A 484 -12.63 -0.72 29.41
N VAL A 485 -11.61 0.10 29.70
CA VAL A 485 -10.54 0.46 28.75
C VAL A 485 -9.19 0.16 29.38
N ILE A 486 -8.35 -0.58 28.66
CA ILE A 486 -6.93 -0.70 28.95
C ILE A 486 -6.19 0.23 27.98
N ASN A 487 -5.50 1.22 28.52
CA ASN A 487 -4.66 2.14 27.73
C ASN A 487 -3.19 1.77 27.90
N PHE A 488 -2.51 1.61 26.79
CA PHE A 488 -1.08 1.38 26.70
C PHE A 488 -0.42 2.67 26.20
N LYS A 489 0.41 3.30 27.04
CA LYS A 489 1.19 4.48 26.66
C LYS A 489 2.65 4.08 26.44
N VAL A 490 3.09 4.12 25.20
CA VAL A 490 4.48 3.83 24.81
C VAL A 490 5.28 5.12 24.84
N ARG A 491 6.33 5.19 25.69
CA ARG A 491 7.13 6.41 25.83
C ARG A 491 8.10 6.63 24.67
N ASN A 492 8.64 5.54 24.12
CA ASN A 492 9.69 5.56 23.11
C ASN A 492 9.39 4.61 21.92
N PRO A 493 8.27 4.80 21.20
CA PRO A 493 7.98 4.02 20.00
C PRO A 493 8.99 4.36 18.89
N VAL A 494 9.27 3.39 18.02
CA VAL A 494 10.31 3.49 16.98
C VAL A 494 9.74 3.15 15.60
N THR A 495 10.26 3.79 14.57
CA THR A 495 9.96 3.38 13.20
C THR A 495 10.98 2.31 12.77
N PRO A 496 10.57 1.11 12.29
CA PRO A 496 11.50 0.06 11.87
C PRO A 496 12.52 0.53 10.82
N ILE A 497 12.11 1.46 9.96
CA ILE A 497 13.01 2.04 8.94
C ILE A 497 14.15 2.87 9.56
N SER A 498 13.92 3.54 10.70
CA SER A 498 14.96 4.36 11.35
C SER A 498 16.07 3.54 12.00
N ILE A 499 15.81 2.27 12.26
CA ILE A 499 16.77 1.32 12.83
C ILE A 499 17.22 0.26 11.81
N LEU A 500 16.91 0.48 10.53
CA LEU A 500 17.25 -0.40 9.41
C LEU A 500 16.76 -1.86 9.55
N GLU A 501 15.72 -2.08 10.32
CA GLU A 501 15.11 -3.42 10.49
C GLU A 501 14.22 -3.82 9.31
N SER A 502 13.50 -2.85 8.77
CA SER A 502 12.66 -3.03 7.59
C SER A 502 12.31 -1.69 6.94
N VAL A 503 11.62 -1.73 5.80
CA VAL A 503 11.09 -0.54 5.10
C VAL A 503 9.78 -0.02 5.70
N ASP A 504 9.37 -0.50 6.87
CA ASP A 504 8.15 -0.06 7.55
C ASP A 504 8.38 1.29 8.25
N GLY A 505 7.70 2.31 7.77
CA GLY A 505 7.77 3.68 8.34
C GLY A 505 6.74 3.94 9.45
N ARG A 506 5.96 2.95 9.90
CA ARG A 506 5.03 3.13 11.02
C ARG A 506 5.78 3.32 12.33
N LEU A 507 5.27 4.18 13.20
CA LEU A 507 5.80 4.35 14.55
C LEU A 507 5.23 3.23 15.44
N LEU A 508 6.02 2.22 15.75
CA LEU A 508 5.58 0.99 16.40
C LEU A 508 6.18 0.83 17.79
N GLY A 509 5.49 0.07 18.64
CA GLY A 509 5.96 -0.32 19.97
C GLY A 509 6.06 -1.84 20.08
N PHE A 510 4.95 -2.51 20.32
CA PHE A 510 4.90 -3.96 20.53
C PHE A 510 3.79 -4.63 19.72
N LEU A 511 4.02 -5.89 19.33
CA LEU A 511 3.05 -6.74 18.63
C LEU A 511 2.31 -7.61 19.65
N LEU A 512 1.05 -7.31 19.89
CA LEU A 512 0.18 -8.04 20.79
C LEU A 512 -0.59 -9.11 20.02
N LYS A 513 -0.38 -10.38 20.38
CA LYS A 513 -1.02 -11.52 19.71
C LYS A 513 -2.40 -11.81 20.29
N ASN A 514 -2.48 -11.90 21.61
CA ASN A 514 -3.71 -12.21 22.32
C ASN A 514 -3.69 -11.68 23.76
N ILE A 515 -4.86 -11.67 24.38
CA ILE A 515 -5.08 -11.27 25.77
C ILE A 515 -6.00 -12.29 26.45
N GLU A 516 -5.73 -12.56 27.72
CA GLU A 516 -6.53 -13.44 28.60
C GLU A 516 -6.80 -12.71 29.91
N PHE A 517 -8.00 -12.89 30.45
CA PHE A 517 -8.43 -12.37 31.75
C PHE A 517 -8.66 -13.51 32.71
N GLN A 518 -8.11 -13.41 33.94
CA GLN A 518 -8.22 -14.43 35.00
C GLN A 518 -8.68 -13.81 36.30
#